data_2d36cf7548ab946ddf5903bcb5183cdd
#
_entry.id   2d36cf7548ab946ddf5903bcb5183cdd
#
_cell.length_a   1.000
_cell.length_b   1.000
_cell.length_c   1.000
_cell.angle_alpha   90.00
_cell.angle_beta   90.00
_cell.angle_gamma   90.00
#
_symmetry.space_group_name_H-M   'P 1'
#
loop_
_entity.id
_entity.type
_entity.pdbx_description
1 polymer ?
#
loop_
_entity_poly.entity_id
_entity_poly.type
_entity_poly.pdbx_seq_one_letter_code
_entity_poly.pdbx_strand_id
1 'polypeptide(L)'
;MNLEFGRIYIDTDETPAVIERYAGSMYLYRYDLKLEEPVETESEDDTPKSRYSFVEVRLKGYPNRNETIKCLLRKLVTLEDELKLINDFNEAVENDELNSDDYTNYKKYLEFRKEIKRNVRTDFDNEGY
;
A
#
# COMPACT_ATOMS: atom_id res chain seq x y z
N MET A 1 -0.81 -10.86 -1.37
CA MET A 1 -1.63 -9.63 -1.32
C MET A 1 -1.88 -9.25 0.13
N ASN A 2 -0.87 -8.74 0.74
CA ASN A 2 -0.90 -8.49 2.17
C ASN A 2 -0.41 -7.07 2.46
N LEU A 3 -1.30 -6.20 2.96
CA LEU A 3 -0.96 -4.84 3.34
C LEU A 3 0.00 -4.78 4.53
N GLU A 4 0.18 -5.89 5.25
CA GLU A 4 1.16 -5.97 6.32
C GLU A 4 2.59 -6.19 5.80
N PHE A 5 2.73 -6.65 4.56
CA PHE A 5 4.05 -6.83 3.96
C PHE A 5 4.70 -5.48 3.69
N GLY A 6 5.84 -5.24 4.33
CA GLY A 6 6.54 -3.96 4.22
C GLY A 6 5.87 -2.79 4.94
N ARG A 7 4.89 -3.05 5.81
CA ARG A 7 4.25 -2.00 6.61
C ARG A 7 5.22 -1.42 7.62
N ILE A 8 5.20 -0.11 7.73
CA ILE A 8 6.05 0.66 8.65
C ILE A 8 5.19 1.15 9.81
N TYR A 9 5.74 1.05 11.01
CA TYR A 9 5.12 1.57 12.24
C TYR A 9 6.00 2.67 12.82
N ILE A 10 5.40 3.82 13.13
CA ILE A 10 6.11 4.93 13.75
C ILE A 10 5.35 5.46 14.96
N ASP A 11 6.11 5.94 15.94
CA ASP A 11 5.58 6.59 17.12
C ASP A 11 5.89 8.09 17.01
N THR A 12 4.83 8.90 17.00
CA THR A 12 4.97 10.34 16.79
C THR A 12 3.86 11.10 17.50
N ASP A 13 4.10 12.36 17.81
CA ASP A 13 3.11 13.28 18.38
C ASP A 13 2.26 13.97 17.30
N GLU A 14 2.67 13.90 16.04
CA GLU A 14 1.95 14.51 14.91
C GLU A 14 1.51 13.45 13.91
N THR A 15 0.33 13.63 13.32
CA THR A 15 -0.15 12.75 12.26
C THR A 15 0.74 12.91 11.02
N PRO A 16 1.35 11.83 10.51
CA PRO A 16 2.14 11.90 9.30
C PRO A 16 1.32 12.38 8.10
N ALA A 17 1.94 13.13 7.21
CA ALA A 17 1.30 13.53 5.96
C ALA A 17 1.16 12.33 5.02
N VAL A 18 0.08 12.26 4.25
CA VAL A 18 -0.12 11.20 3.25
C VAL A 18 0.91 11.33 2.13
N ILE A 19 1.13 12.55 1.65
CA ILE A 19 2.17 12.86 0.66
C ILE A 19 3.07 13.93 1.23
N GLU A 20 4.38 13.68 1.23
CA GLU A 20 5.36 14.57 1.85
C GLU A 20 6.58 14.71 0.96
N ARG A 21 6.99 15.95 0.70
CA ARG A 21 8.30 16.25 0.13
C ARG A 21 9.34 16.18 1.25
N TYR A 22 10.31 15.26 1.16
CA TYR A 22 11.24 15.08 2.28
C TYR A 22 12.67 15.52 1.99
N ALA A 23 13.12 15.52 0.72
CA ALA A 23 14.46 15.99 0.37
C ALA A 23 14.55 16.30 -1.13
N GLY A 24 14.95 17.52 -1.50
CA GLY A 24 15.13 17.89 -2.89
C GLY A 24 13.88 17.65 -3.74
N SER A 25 13.99 16.80 -4.73
CA SER A 25 12.89 16.37 -5.60
C SER A 25 12.24 15.06 -5.17
N MET A 26 12.55 14.57 -3.97
CA MET A 26 12.03 13.30 -3.48
C MET A 26 10.76 13.50 -2.68
N TYR A 27 9.77 12.63 -2.91
CA TYR A 27 8.49 12.61 -2.20
C TYR A 27 8.26 11.25 -1.58
N LEU A 28 7.51 11.23 -0.47
CA LEU A 28 7.03 10.01 0.17
C LEU A 28 5.52 9.97 0.02
N TYR A 29 4.99 8.82 -0.35
CA TYR A 29 3.56 8.52 -0.30
C TYR A 29 3.33 7.44 0.73
N ARG A 30 2.39 7.69 1.66
CA ARG A 30 2.03 6.75 2.71
C ARG A 30 0.65 6.17 2.44
N TYR A 31 0.63 4.95 1.97
CA TYR A 31 -0.60 4.23 1.63
C TYR A 31 -1.19 3.56 2.86
N ASP A 32 -2.51 3.59 2.97
CA ASP A 32 -3.26 2.99 4.09
C ASP A 32 -2.75 3.48 5.45
N LEU A 33 -2.55 4.80 5.53
CA LEU A 33 -2.14 5.46 6.77
C LEU A 33 -3.26 5.33 7.79
N LYS A 34 -2.94 4.76 8.94
CA LYS A 34 -3.92 4.59 10.01
C LYS A 34 -3.29 4.76 11.39
N LEU A 35 -4.11 5.23 12.31
CA LEU A 35 -3.78 5.28 13.72
C LEU A 35 -3.94 3.88 14.30
N GLU A 36 -2.86 3.33 14.87
CA GLU A 36 -2.90 2.02 15.51
C GLU A 36 -3.33 2.15 16.97
N GLU A 37 -2.40 2.45 17.83
CA GLU A 37 -2.67 2.62 19.26
C GLU A 37 -1.79 3.74 19.84
N PRO A 38 -2.28 4.43 20.89
CA PRO A 38 -1.41 5.34 21.63
C PRO A 38 -0.27 4.56 22.28
N VAL A 39 0.94 5.14 22.25
CA VAL A 39 2.10 4.58 22.92
C VAL A 39 2.08 5.04 24.38
N GLU A 40 2.13 4.09 25.32
CA GLU A 40 2.28 4.42 26.73
C GLU A 40 3.69 4.98 26.96
N THR A 41 3.76 6.12 27.60
CA THR A 41 5.04 6.72 28.00
C THR A 41 5.34 6.35 29.44
N GLU A 42 6.59 5.93 29.72
CA GLU A 42 7.03 5.59 31.07
C GLU A 42 7.33 6.81 31.93
N SER A 43 7.46 7.98 31.32
CA SER A 43 7.81 9.23 31.98
C SER A 43 6.68 10.25 31.88
N GLU A 44 6.37 10.92 32.99
CA GLU A 44 5.35 11.99 33.02
C GLU A 44 5.77 13.23 32.22
N ASP A 45 7.06 13.37 31.92
CA ASP A 45 7.60 14.49 31.16
C ASP A 45 7.57 14.26 29.65
N ASP A 46 7.26 13.03 29.20
CA ASP A 46 7.19 12.71 27.79
C ASP A 46 5.85 13.13 27.19
N THR A 47 5.90 13.77 26.03
CA THR A 47 4.70 14.06 25.25
C THR A 47 4.06 12.74 24.81
N PRO A 48 2.74 12.55 25.02
CA PRO A 48 2.07 11.36 24.54
C PRO A 48 2.25 11.21 23.04
N LYS A 49 2.69 10.02 22.60
CA LYS A 49 2.86 9.70 21.19
C LYS A 49 1.79 8.70 20.77
N SER A 50 1.38 8.83 19.53
CA SER A 50 0.49 7.86 18.90
C SER A 50 1.29 7.00 17.92
N ARG A 51 0.85 5.76 17.74
CA ARG A 51 1.46 4.86 16.77
C ARG A 51 0.64 4.89 15.49
N TYR A 52 1.32 5.19 14.39
CA TYR A 52 0.75 5.16 13.05
C TYR A 52 1.42 4.07 12.22
N SER A 53 0.69 3.54 11.28
CA SER A 53 1.24 2.58 10.32
C SER A 53 0.82 2.92 8.90
N PHE A 54 1.65 2.54 7.95
CA PHE A 54 1.44 2.81 6.53
C PHE A 54 2.37 1.96 5.68
N VAL A 55 2.06 1.85 4.40
CA VAL A 55 2.98 1.30 3.40
C VAL A 55 3.62 2.49 2.67
N GLU A 56 4.95 2.60 2.74
CA GLU A 56 5.68 3.75 2.20
C GLU A 56 6.11 3.50 0.75
N VAL A 57 5.88 4.48 -0.10
CA VAL A 57 6.39 4.50 -1.47
C VAL A 57 7.24 5.76 -1.65
N ARG A 58 8.47 5.58 -2.13
CA ARG A 58 9.39 6.70 -2.41
C ARG A 58 9.27 7.07 -3.89
N LEU A 59 9.06 8.36 -4.14
CA LEU A 59 8.85 8.89 -5.49
C LEU A 59 9.96 9.87 -5.84
N LYS A 60 10.47 9.77 -7.06
CA LYS A 60 11.39 10.76 -7.63
C LYS A 60 10.60 11.78 -8.42
N GLY A 61 10.77 13.07 -8.09
CA GLY A 61 10.06 14.15 -8.74
C GLY A 61 8.64 14.31 -8.24
N TYR A 62 7.90 15.20 -8.89
CA TYR A 62 6.51 15.52 -8.52
C TYR A 62 5.64 14.25 -8.57
N PRO A 63 4.79 14.03 -7.56
CA PRO A 63 3.99 12.81 -7.48
C PRO A 63 3.13 12.58 -8.71
N ASN A 64 3.23 11.38 -9.26
CA ASN A 64 2.46 10.93 -10.42
C ASN A 64 1.62 9.72 -10.00
N ARG A 65 0.32 9.80 -10.24
CA ARG A 65 -0.64 8.76 -9.79
C ARG A 65 -0.32 7.38 -10.37
N ASN A 66 -0.08 7.33 -11.66
CA ASN A 66 0.17 6.04 -12.34
C ASN A 66 1.48 5.39 -11.89
N GLU A 67 2.54 6.17 -11.76
CA GLU A 67 3.82 5.68 -11.24
C GLU A 67 3.69 5.22 -9.79
N THR A 68 2.96 5.97 -8.97
CA THR A 68 2.73 5.62 -7.57
C THR A 68 1.98 4.30 -7.45
N ILE A 69 0.92 4.12 -8.24
CA ILE A 69 0.15 2.88 -8.27
C ILE A 69 1.04 1.70 -8.67
N LYS A 70 1.84 1.88 -9.71
CA LYS A 70 2.76 0.85 -10.21
C LYS A 70 3.80 0.47 -9.15
N CYS A 71 4.43 1.44 -8.51
CA CYS A 71 5.42 1.21 -7.47
C CYS A 71 4.80 0.51 -6.26
N LEU A 72 3.62 0.96 -5.83
CA LEU A 72 2.91 0.37 -4.70
C LEU A 72 2.51 -1.08 -4.97
N LEU A 73 1.91 -1.34 -6.13
CA LEU A 73 1.52 -2.71 -6.51
C LEU A 73 2.74 -3.63 -6.54
N ARG A 74 3.87 -3.15 -7.10
CA ARG A 74 5.08 -3.95 -7.18
C ARG A 74 5.69 -4.22 -5.81
N LYS A 75 5.49 -3.32 -4.86
CA LYS A 75 5.92 -3.51 -3.47
C LYS A 75 5.07 -4.54 -2.74
N LEU A 76 3.76 -4.55 -3.00
CA LEU A 76 2.82 -5.45 -2.32
C LEU A 76 2.73 -6.83 -2.97
N VAL A 77 2.95 -6.91 -4.28
CA VAL A 77 2.92 -8.17 -5.05
C VAL A 77 4.13 -8.19 -5.98
N THR A 78 4.99 -9.16 -5.81
CA THR A 78 6.17 -9.30 -6.67
C THR A 78 5.76 -9.71 -8.08
N LEU A 79 6.59 -9.42 -9.07
CA LEU A 79 6.35 -9.84 -10.45
C LEU A 79 6.23 -11.36 -10.55
N GLU A 80 7.05 -12.10 -9.80
CA GLU A 80 7.00 -13.56 -9.75
C GLU A 80 5.65 -14.07 -9.27
N ASP A 81 5.15 -13.50 -8.16
CA ASP A 81 3.84 -13.87 -7.59
C ASP A 81 2.71 -13.53 -8.56
N GLU A 82 2.77 -12.36 -9.22
CA GLU A 82 1.78 -11.97 -10.22
C GLU A 82 1.76 -12.92 -11.41
N LEU A 83 2.91 -13.29 -11.94
CA LEU A 83 3.01 -14.24 -13.05
C LEU A 83 2.49 -15.62 -12.66
N LYS A 84 2.77 -16.05 -11.44
CA LYS A 84 2.23 -17.31 -10.93
C LYS A 84 0.70 -17.30 -10.89
N LEU A 85 0.11 -16.23 -10.37
CA LEU A 85 -1.35 -16.07 -10.33
C LEU A 85 -1.96 -16.12 -11.72
N ILE A 86 -1.35 -15.45 -12.69
CA ILE A 86 -1.82 -15.44 -14.08
C ILE A 86 -1.72 -16.82 -14.72
N ASN A 87 -0.59 -17.49 -14.55
CA ASN A 87 -0.36 -18.82 -15.14
C ASN A 87 -1.31 -19.85 -14.53
N ASP A 88 -1.47 -19.86 -13.22
CA ASP A 88 -2.38 -20.78 -12.53
C ASP A 88 -3.83 -20.54 -12.96
N PHE A 89 -4.22 -19.27 -13.14
CA PHE A 89 -5.55 -18.91 -13.62
C PHE A 89 -5.79 -19.41 -15.06
N ASN A 90 -4.82 -19.20 -15.95
CA ASN A 90 -4.93 -19.65 -17.35
C ASN A 90 -5.06 -21.17 -17.42
N GLU A 91 -4.30 -21.90 -16.63
CA GLU A 91 -4.39 -23.35 -16.55
C GLU A 91 -5.77 -23.80 -16.05
N ALA A 92 -6.29 -23.15 -15.01
CA ALA A 92 -7.64 -23.44 -14.49
C ALA A 92 -8.72 -23.21 -15.55
N VAL A 93 -8.60 -22.13 -16.33
CA VAL A 93 -9.55 -21.85 -17.43
C VAL A 93 -9.48 -22.91 -18.52
N GLU A 94 -8.28 -23.33 -18.93
CA GLU A 94 -8.11 -24.40 -19.92
C GLU A 94 -8.72 -25.72 -19.47
N ASN A 95 -8.68 -26.01 -18.17
CA ASN A 95 -9.19 -27.26 -17.60
C ASN A 95 -10.65 -27.16 -17.12
N ASP A 96 -11.35 -26.06 -17.44
CA ASP A 96 -12.72 -25.77 -16.98
C ASP A 96 -12.87 -25.80 -15.45
N GLU A 97 -11.81 -25.51 -14.71
CA GLU A 97 -11.78 -25.50 -13.24
C GLU A 97 -12.17 -24.12 -12.70
N LEU A 98 -13.35 -23.63 -13.06
CA LEU A 98 -13.79 -22.25 -12.77
C LEU A 98 -14.16 -22.00 -11.30
N ASN A 99 -14.19 -23.06 -10.48
CA ASN A 99 -14.43 -22.97 -9.04
C ASN A 99 -13.18 -23.30 -8.24
N SER A 100 -12.03 -23.48 -8.89
CA SER A 100 -10.78 -23.79 -8.21
C SER A 100 -10.23 -22.59 -7.44
N ASP A 101 -9.34 -22.86 -6.50
CA ASP A 101 -8.63 -21.81 -5.76
C ASP A 101 -7.78 -20.94 -6.69
N ASP A 102 -7.18 -21.53 -7.73
CA ASP A 102 -6.37 -20.81 -8.70
C ASP A 102 -7.19 -19.75 -9.44
N TYR A 103 -8.40 -20.12 -9.87
CA TYR A 103 -9.32 -19.18 -10.49
C TYR A 103 -9.75 -18.06 -9.52
N THR A 104 -10.16 -18.45 -8.32
CA THR A 104 -10.64 -17.53 -7.29
C THR A 104 -9.54 -16.58 -6.82
N ASN A 105 -8.31 -17.07 -6.61
CA ASN A 105 -7.18 -16.27 -6.18
C ASN A 105 -6.84 -15.16 -7.17
N TYR A 106 -6.88 -15.45 -8.46
CA TYR A 106 -6.65 -14.43 -9.48
C TYR A 106 -7.75 -13.36 -9.48
N LYS A 107 -9.02 -13.77 -9.30
CA LYS A 107 -10.13 -12.81 -9.18
C LYS A 107 -9.98 -11.90 -7.98
N LYS A 108 -9.56 -12.43 -6.85
CA LYS A 108 -9.25 -11.64 -5.63
C LYS A 108 -8.11 -10.66 -5.88
N TYR A 109 -7.09 -11.08 -6.61
CA TYR A 109 -5.98 -10.22 -6.99
C TYR A 109 -6.43 -9.05 -7.86
N LEU A 110 -7.31 -9.28 -8.82
CA LEU A 110 -7.85 -8.21 -9.66
C LEU A 110 -8.65 -7.19 -8.84
N GLU A 111 -9.45 -7.65 -7.89
CA GLU A 111 -10.19 -6.76 -6.99
C GLU A 111 -9.23 -5.96 -6.10
N PHE A 112 -8.18 -6.58 -5.58
CA PHE A 112 -7.14 -5.92 -4.82
C PHE A 112 -6.47 -4.80 -5.63
N ARG A 113 -6.14 -5.04 -6.89
CA ARG A 113 -5.56 -4.03 -7.77
C ARG A 113 -6.50 -2.85 -7.98
N LYS A 114 -7.78 -3.12 -8.21
CA LYS A 114 -8.79 -2.07 -8.39
C LYS A 114 -8.91 -1.21 -7.15
N GLU A 115 -8.92 -1.81 -5.98
CA GLU A 115 -8.98 -1.11 -4.71
C GLU A 115 -7.75 -0.21 -4.49
N ILE A 116 -6.56 -0.73 -4.75
CA ILE A 116 -5.32 0.05 -4.70
C ILE A 116 -5.40 1.27 -5.61
N LYS A 117 -5.79 1.09 -6.86
CA LYS A 117 -5.91 2.18 -7.83
C LYS A 117 -6.89 3.26 -7.37
N ARG A 118 -8.04 2.83 -6.88
CA ARG A 118 -9.08 3.74 -6.38
C ARG A 118 -8.57 4.53 -5.17
N ASN A 119 -7.97 3.85 -4.22
CA ASN A 119 -7.50 4.47 -2.98
C ASN A 119 -6.36 5.46 -3.23
N VAL A 120 -5.42 5.13 -4.11
CA VAL A 120 -4.34 6.05 -4.46
C VAL A 120 -4.89 7.30 -5.14
N ARG A 121 -5.81 7.16 -6.07
CA ARG A 121 -6.44 8.29 -6.74
C ARG A 121 -7.19 9.19 -5.77
N THR A 122 -7.92 8.58 -4.84
CA THR A 122 -8.63 9.32 -3.79
C THR A 122 -7.65 10.09 -2.90
N ASP A 123 -6.57 9.45 -2.47
CA ASP A 123 -5.54 10.08 -1.66
C ASP A 123 -4.93 11.28 -2.37
N PHE A 124 -4.59 11.13 -3.65
CA PHE A 124 -4.02 12.21 -4.46
C PHE A 124 -5.01 13.37 -4.62
N ASP A 125 -6.27 13.07 -4.86
CA ASP A 125 -7.32 14.10 -4.96
C ASP A 125 -7.45 14.86 -3.64
N ASN A 126 -7.48 14.15 -2.51
CA ASN A 126 -7.61 14.74 -1.18
C ASN A 126 -6.41 15.64 -0.84
N GLU A 127 -5.23 15.28 -1.30
CA GLU A 127 -4.00 16.02 -1.04
C GLU A 127 -3.71 17.11 -2.09
N GLY A 128 -4.55 17.22 -3.12
CA GLY A 128 -4.40 18.25 -4.16
C GLY A 128 -3.34 17.97 -5.21
N TYR A 129 -3.04 16.71 -5.46
CA TYR A 129 -2.07 16.29 -6.47
C TYR A 129 -2.67 15.78 -7.77
#